data_b93793ab6f8705f8658c96dfa679953a
#
_entry.id   b93793ab6f8705f8658c96dfa679953a
#
_cell.length_a   1.000
_cell.length_b   1.000
_cell.length_c   1.000
_cell.angle_alpha   90.00
_cell.angle_beta   90.00
_cell.angle_gamma   90.00
#
_symmetry.space_group_name_H-M   'P 1'
#
loop_
_entity.id
_entity.type
_entity.pdbx_description
1 polymer ?
#
loop_
_entity_poly.entity_id
_entity_poly.type
_entity_poly.pdbx_seq_one_letter_code
_entity_poly.pdbx_strand_id
1 'polypeptide(L)'
;MWFNSFDFAVFFVIVLGLYWAFQRWRRHGLRAQNVMLLAASYFFYGYWDWRFLSLILISTLVDFVAGLRMQEAIEAGGPDKDRRKRPWLVASMVTNLGLLGFFKYFNFFVGSFEAAFGVDAHALHLDLVLPVGISFYTFQTMSYTIDIYRERMRPVRGWIGFLDFALFVAFFPQLVAGPIERASAL
;
A
#
# COMPACT_ATOMS: atom_id res chain seq x y z
N MET A 1 -4.07 16.84 5.43
CA MET A 1 -4.84 17.68 4.49
C MET A 1 -6.21 17.04 4.31
N TRP A 2 -7.32 17.77 4.58
CA TRP A 2 -8.68 17.25 4.38
C TRP A 2 -9.12 17.54 2.96
N PHE A 3 -9.87 16.64 2.31
CA PHE A 3 -10.36 16.82 0.94
C PHE A 3 -11.29 18.04 0.75
N ASN A 4 -11.94 18.48 1.81
CA ASN A 4 -12.81 19.66 1.83
C ASN A 4 -12.09 20.94 2.28
N SER A 5 -10.75 20.93 2.38
CA SER A 5 -9.96 22.09 2.76
C SER A 5 -9.51 22.91 1.55
N PHE A 6 -9.32 24.21 1.78
CA PHE A 6 -8.74 25.10 0.77
C PHE A 6 -7.31 24.65 0.38
N ASP A 7 -6.53 24.16 1.34
CA ASP A 7 -5.17 23.63 1.13
C ASP A 7 -5.18 22.46 0.13
N PHE A 8 -6.19 21.57 0.23
CA PHE A 8 -6.34 20.48 -0.72
C PHE A 8 -6.69 20.99 -2.12
N ALA A 9 -7.57 21.98 -2.24
CA ALA A 9 -7.93 22.55 -3.53
C ALA A 9 -6.69 23.17 -4.23
N VAL A 10 -5.89 23.93 -3.50
CA VAL A 10 -4.63 24.50 -4.01
C VAL A 10 -3.64 23.40 -4.40
N PHE A 11 -3.43 22.43 -3.53
CA PHE A 11 -2.57 21.27 -3.79
C PHE A 11 -3.02 20.53 -5.07
N PHE A 12 -4.30 20.23 -5.20
CA PHE A 12 -4.85 19.51 -6.34
C PHE A 12 -4.65 20.27 -7.66
N VAL A 13 -4.90 21.59 -7.67
CA VAL A 13 -4.68 22.44 -8.85
C VAL A 13 -3.20 22.44 -9.25
N ILE A 14 -2.28 22.52 -8.29
CA ILE A 14 -0.83 22.46 -8.55
C ILE A 14 -0.46 21.11 -9.17
N VAL A 15 -0.90 19.99 -8.55
CA VAL A 15 -0.60 18.64 -9.05
C VAL A 15 -1.18 18.45 -10.45
N LEU A 16 -2.41 18.90 -10.70
CA LEU A 16 -3.05 18.81 -12.01
C LEU A 16 -2.31 19.65 -13.06
N GLY A 17 -1.90 20.87 -12.70
CA GLY A 17 -1.11 21.74 -13.58
C GLY A 17 0.23 21.12 -13.96
N LEU A 18 0.95 20.54 -12.98
CA LEU A 18 2.20 19.82 -13.21
C LEU A 18 1.98 18.56 -14.06
N TYR A 19 0.91 17.82 -13.83
CA TYR A 19 0.55 16.64 -14.61
C TYR A 19 0.41 16.98 -16.10
N TRP A 20 -0.34 18.05 -16.43
CA TRP A 20 -0.50 18.52 -17.79
C TRP A 20 0.78 19.12 -18.38
N ALA A 21 1.60 19.80 -17.59
CA ALA A 21 2.88 20.32 -18.01
C ALA A 21 3.85 19.21 -18.44
N PHE A 22 3.95 18.13 -17.64
CA PHE A 22 4.78 16.98 -18.00
C PHE A 22 4.25 16.19 -19.21
N GLN A 23 2.95 16.18 -19.45
CA GLN A 23 2.38 15.51 -20.62
C GLN A 23 2.87 16.15 -21.95
N ARG A 24 3.18 17.45 -21.96
CA ARG A 24 3.74 18.13 -23.14
C ARG A 24 5.17 17.70 -23.46
N TRP A 25 5.88 17.10 -22.53
CA TRP A 25 7.26 16.66 -22.69
C TRP A 25 7.32 15.24 -23.27
N ARG A 26 7.22 15.14 -24.59
CA ARG A 26 6.98 13.91 -25.37
C ARG A 26 7.91 12.72 -25.14
N ARG A 27 9.16 12.89 -24.66
CA ARG A 27 10.15 11.79 -24.56
C ARG A 27 10.19 11.05 -23.22
N HIS A 28 9.82 11.68 -22.12
CA HIS A 28 9.89 11.12 -20.76
C HIS A 28 8.64 11.42 -19.93
N GLY A 29 7.59 11.92 -20.57
CA GLY A 29 6.41 12.46 -19.90
C GLY A 29 5.74 11.51 -18.91
N LEU A 30 5.47 10.27 -19.30
CA LEU A 30 4.79 9.30 -18.46
C LEU A 30 5.59 8.95 -17.19
N ARG A 31 6.91 8.74 -17.29
CA ARG A 31 7.75 8.45 -16.12
C ARG A 31 7.87 9.64 -15.19
N ALA A 32 8.05 10.84 -15.73
CA ALA A 32 8.10 12.05 -14.93
C ALA A 32 6.75 12.31 -14.23
N GLN A 33 5.64 12.04 -14.91
CA GLN A 33 4.30 12.10 -14.31
C GLN A 33 4.14 11.09 -13.15
N ASN A 34 4.53 9.83 -13.33
CA ASN A 34 4.42 8.81 -12.28
C ASN A 34 5.26 9.17 -11.06
N VAL A 35 6.51 9.62 -11.26
CA VAL A 35 7.37 10.07 -10.15
C VAL A 35 6.79 11.31 -9.46
N MET A 36 6.28 12.27 -10.20
CA MET A 36 5.64 13.46 -9.65
C MET A 36 4.38 13.09 -8.87
N LEU A 37 3.52 12.21 -9.41
CA LEU A 37 2.32 11.73 -8.71
C LEU A 37 2.67 10.94 -7.44
N LEU A 38 3.73 10.14 -7.45
CA LEU A 38 4.23 9.44 -6.28
C LEU A 38 4.70 10.43 -5.21
N ALA A 39 5.50 11.44 -5.61
CA ALA A 39 5.96 12.49 -4.70
C ALA A 39 4.78 13.29 -4.12
N ALA A 40 3.80 13.64 -4.94
CA ALA A 40 2.58 14.31 -4.51
C ALA A 40 1.77 13.44 -3.54
N SER A 41 1.65 12.14 -3.79
CA SER A 41 0.95 11.20 -2.92
C SER A 41 1.63 11.08 -1.56
N TYR A 42 2.96 10.95 -1.53
CA TYR A 42 3.71 10.91 -0.28
C TYR A 42 3.66 12.24 0.48
N PHE A 43 3.69 13.38 -0.23
CA PHE A 43 3.49 14.69 0.38
C PHE A 43 2.10 14.81 1.02
N PHE A 44 1.05 14.38 0.31
CA PHE A 44 -0.32 14.37 0.82
C PHE A 44 -0.47 13.56 2.12
N TYR A 45 0.12 12.36 2.15
CA TYR A 45 0.13 11.52 3.34
C TYR A 45 0.97 12.10 4.46
N GLY A 46 2.20 12.55 4.16
CA GLY A 46 3.12 13.12 5.13
C GLY A 46 2.61 14.41 5.76
N TYR A 47 1.74 15.14 5.06
CA TYR A 47 1.11 16.34 5.59
C TYR A 47 0.17 16.03 6.78
N TRP A 48 -0.42 14.84 6.80
CA TRP A 48 -1.24 14.43 7.95
C TRP A 48 -0.37 13.93 9.10
N ASP A 49 0.38 12.85 8.86
CA ASP A 49 1.37 12.33 9.80
C ASP A 49 2.44 11.56 9.02
N TRP A 50 3.65 12.09 9.02
CA TRP A 50 4.79 11.49 8.32
C TRP A 50 5.12 10.06 8.79
N ARG A 51 4.74 9.70 10.04
CA ARG A 51 4.96 8.35 10.59
C ARG A 51 4.20 7.29 9.81
N PHE A 52 3.03 7.63 9.27
CA PHE A 52 2.23 6.70 8.47
C PHE A 52 2.82 6.39 7.10
N LEU A 53 3.71 7.24 6.58
CA LEU A 53 4.47 6.94 5.37
C LEU A 53 5.32 5.69 5.54
N SER A 54 5.88 5.46 6.74
CA SER A 54 6.69 4.27 7.01
C SER A 54 5.88 2.98 6.84
N LEU A 55 4.61 2.98 7.20
CA LEU A 55 3.73 1.81 7.07
C LEU A 55 3.45 1.47 5.61
N ILE A 56 3.15 2.51 4.80
CA ILE A 56 2.95 2.35 3.35
C ILE A 56 4.24 1.84 2.70
N LEU A 57 5.40 2.42 3.07
CA LEU A 57 6.70 2.01 2.53
C LEU A 57 7.05 0.57 2.90
N ILE A 58 6.84 0.17 4.17
CA ILE A 58 7.09 -1.21 4.62
C ILE A 58 6.20 -2.19 3.85
N SER A 59 4.89 -1.92 3.77
CA SER A 59 3.95 -2.75 3.03
C SER A 59 4.35 -2.87 1.56
N THR A 60 4.62 -1.73 0.90
CA THR A 60 5.06 -1.69 -0.51
C THR A 60 6.34 -2.49 -0.73
N LEU A 61 7.35 -2.33 0.14
CA LEU A 61 8.64 -3.00 0.00
C LEU A 61 8.51 -4.52 0.21
N VAL A 62 7.78 -4.94 1.26
CA VAL A 62 7.56 -6.37 1.54
C VAL A 62 6.85 -7.04 0.37
N ASP A 63 5.79 -6.42 -0.16
CA ASP A 63 4.99 -7.01 -1.23
C ASP A 63 5.71 -7.00 -2.58
N PHE A 64 6.50 -5.96 -2.87
CA PHE A 64 7.36 -5.94 -4.04
C PHE A 64 8.40 -7.07 -4.00
N VAL A 65 9.12 -7.22 -2.87
CA VAL A 65 10.10 -8.29 -2.70
C VAL A 65 9.45 -9.66 -2.73
N ALA A 66 8.31 -9.84 -2.06
CA ALA A 66 7.55 -11.09 -2.07
C ALA A 66 7.14 -11.47 -3.50
N GLY A 67 6.65 -10.50 -4.29
CA GLY A 67 6.29 -10.70 -5.69
C GLY A 67 7.48 -11.18 -6.53
N LEU A 68 8.65 -10.54 -6.41
CA LEU A 68 9.87 -10.93 -7.12
C LEU A 68 10.31 -12.35 -6.74
N ARG A 69 10.33 -12.68 -5.45
CA ARG A 69 10.74 -14.01 -4.95
C ARG A 69 9.77 -15.12 -5.35
N MET A 70 8.47 -14.83 -5.34
CA MET A 70 7.48 -15.79 -5.86
C MET A 70 7.70 -16.05 -7.35
N GLN A 71 7.99 -15.01 -8.13
CA GLN A 71 8.25 -15.15 -9.55
C GLN A 71 9.52 -15.96 -9.84
N GLU A 72 10.60 -15.75 -9.07
CA GLU A 72 11.83 -16.57 -9.15
C GLU A 72 11.51 -18.06 -8.91
N ALA A 73 10.64 -18.36 -7.92
CA ALA A 73 10.22 -19.72 -7.64
C ALA A 73 9.36 -20.32 -8.77
N ILE A 74 8.52 -19.50 -9.42
CA ILE A 74 7.69 -19.91 -10.56
C ILE A 74 8.59 -20.20 -11.77
N GLU A 75 9.53 -19.32 -12.08
CA GLU A 75 10.46 -19.46 -13.21
C GLU A 75 11.41 -20.67 -13.07
N ALA A 76 11.85 -20.94 -11.84
CA ALA A 76 12.66 -22.13 -11.56
C ALA A 76 11.88 -23.45 -11.73
N GLY A 77 10.56 -23.42 -11.68
CA GLY A 77 9.68 -24.58 -11.91
C GLY A 77 9.91 -25.73 -10.90
N GLY A 78 9.51 -26.94 -11.32
CA GLY A 78 9.68 -28.18 -10.55
C GLY A 78 8.58 -28.44 -9.52
N PRO A 79 8.59 -29.65 -8.89
CA PRO A 79 7.54 -30.10 -7.99
C PRO A 79 7.43 -29.26 -6.70
N ASP A 80 8.51 -28.61 -6.28
CA ASP A 80 8.56 -27.78 -5.07
C ASP A 80 8.23 -26.31 -5.32
N LYS A 81 7.73 -25.94 -6.49
CA LYS A 81 7.39 -24.54 -6.85
C LYS A 81 6.47 -23.91 -5.79
N ASP A 82 5.39 -24.58 -5.45
CA ASP A 82 4.41 -24.06 -4.49
C ASP A 82 4.97 -23.96 -3.07
N ARG A 83 5.82 -24.90 -2.67
CA ARG A 83 6.51 -24.87 -1.38
C ARG A 83 7.46 -23.67 -1.27
N ARG A 84 8.13 -23.29 -2.37
CA ARG A 84 9.07 -22.15 -2.40
C ARG A 84 8.38 -20.80 -2.43
N LYS A 85 7.23 -20.68 -3.11
CA LYS A 85 6.50 -19.39 -3.18
C LYS A 85 5.64 -19.11 -1.95
N ARG A 86 5.15 -20.16 -1.24
CA ARG A 86 4.25 -20.04 -0.09
C ARG A 86 4.78 -19.14 1.04
N PRO A 87 6.05 -19.25 1.50
CA PRO A 87 6.54 -18.41 2.60
C PRO A 87 6.51 -16.92 2.28
N TRP A 88 6.71 -16.53 1.03
CA TRP A 88 6.64 -15.14 0.59
C TRP A 88 5.22 -14.59 0.59
N LEU A 89 4.24 -15.40 0.18
CA LEU A 89 2.83 -15.05 0.33
C LEU A 89 2.47 -14.89 1.81
N VAL A 90 2.87 -15.82 2.66
CA VAL A 90 2.61 -15.76 4.11
C VAL A 90 3.26 -14.53 4.73
N ALA A 91 4.51 -14.20 4.36
CA ALA A 91 5.18 -12.99 4.83
C ALA A 91 4.41 -11.72 4.46
N SER A 92 3.96 -11.60 3.21
CA SER A 92 3.10 -10.50 2.77
C SER A 92 1.80 -10.43 3.58
N MET A 93 1.08 -11.55 3.71
CA MET A 93 -0.18 -11.60 4.46
C MET A 93 0.01 -11.23 5.93
N VAL A 94 1.03 -11.79 6.60
CA VAL A 94 1.31 -11.52 8.02
C VAL A 94 1.69 -10.05 8.22
N THR A 95 2.52 -9.47 7.36
CA THR A 95 2.89 -8.05 7.46
C THR A 95 1.66 -7.16 7.28
N ASN A 96 0.90 -7.34 6.21
CA ASN A 96 -0.23 -6.49 5.87
C ASN A 96 -1.39 -6.62 6.88
N LEU A 97 -1.79 -7.86 7.19
CA LEU A 97 -2.84 -8.10 8.17
C LEU A 97 -2.40 -7.78 9.59
N GLY A 98 -1.11 -7.97 9.91
CA GLY A 98 -0.54 -7.60 11.20
C GLY A 98 -0.58 -6.08 11.41
N LEU A 99 -0.16 -5.28 10.43
CA LEU A 99 -0.27 -3.82 10.49
C LEU A 99 -1.75 -3.38 10.59
N LEU A 100 -2.62 -3.94 9.76
CA LEU A 100 -4.05 -3.64 9.82
C LEU A 100 -4.66 -4.03 11.17
N GLY A 101 -4.32 -5.23 11.69
CA GLY A 101 -4.79 -5.74 12.96
C GLY A 101 -4.33 -4.87 14.12
N PHE A 102 -3.06 -4.48 14.12
CA PHE A 102 -2.50 -3.63 15.17
C PHE A 102 -3.14 -2.22 15.19
N PHE A 103 -3.17 -1.52 14.06
CA PHE A 103 -3.65 -0.15 14.06
C PHE A 103 -5.18 -0.02 14.11
N LYS A 104 -5.92 -0.99 13.57
CA LYS A 104 -7.38 -0.88 13.47
C LYS A 104 -8.13 -1.69 14.52
N TYR A 105 -7.62 -2.85 14.91
CA TYR A 105 -8.38 -3.81 15.70
C TYR A 105 -7.80 -4.08 17.08
N PHE A 106 -6.62 -3.57 17.44
CA PHE A 106 -5.99 -3.83 18.73
C PHE A 106 -6.92 -3.48 19.91
N ASN A 107 -7.37 -2.22 19.97
CA ASN A 107 -8.25 -1.77 21.06
C ASN A 107 -9.62 -2.46 21.05
N PHE A 108 -10.12 -2.85 19.88
CA PHE A 108 -11.35 -3.64 19.77
C PHE A 108 -11.16 -5.03 20.43
N PHE A 109 -10.05 -5.69 20.21
CA PHE A 109 -9.77 -6.98 20.84
C PHE A 109 -9.54 -6.85 22.34
N VAL A 110 -8.83 -5.80 22.79
CA VAL A 110 -8.65 -5.54 24.23
C VAL A 110 -10.00 -5.32 24.90
N GLY A 111 -10.85 -4.44 24.38
CA GLY A 111 -12.18 -4.19 24.93
C GLY A 111 -13.11 -5.42 24.88
N SER A 112 -13.01 -6.24 23.83
CA SER A 112 -13.76 -7.49 23.75
C SER A 112 -13.31 -8.51 24.79
N PHE A 113 -12.01 -8.56 25.07
CA PHE A 113 -11.43 -9.41 26.12
C PHE A 113 -11.89 -8.96 27.50
N GLU A 114 -11.85 -7.65 27.79
CA GLU A 114 -12.38 -7.08 29.04
C GLU A 114 -13.85 -7.49 29.27
N ALA A 115 -14.67 -7.30 28.24
CA ALA A 115 -16.09 -7.63 28.31
C ALA A 115 -16.36 -9.12 28.50
N ALA A 116 -15.55 -10.01 27.91
CA ALA A 116 -15.75 -11.45 27.96
C ALA A 116 -15.29 -12.06 29.29
N PHE A 117 -14.20 -11.55 29.87
CA PHE A 117 -13.56 -12.16 31.06
C PHE A 117 -13.75 -11.34 32.34
N GLY A 118 -14.38 -10.17 32.28
CA GLY A 118 -14.58 -9.30 33.45
C GLY A 118 -13.27 -8.76 34.04
N VAL A 119 -12.21 -8.70 33.23
CA VAL A 119 -10.87 -8.25 33.63
C VAL A 119 -10.68 -6.81 33.21
N ASP A 120 -10.18 -5.97 34.12
CA ASP A 120 -9.78 -4.59 33.79
C ASP A 120 -8.44 -4.60 33.06
N ALA A 121 -8.47 -4.43 31.75
CA ALA A 121 -7.29 -4.31 30.88
C ALA A 121 -7.09 -2.88 30.36
N HIS A 122 -7.65 -1.87 31.04
CA HIS A 122 -7.54 -0.46 30.67
C HIS A 122 -6.07 -0.02 30.40
N ALA A 123 -5.10 -0.58 31.14
CA ALA A 123 -3.69 -0.32 30.94
C ALA A 123 -3.13 -0.81 29.58
N LEU A 124 -3.86 -1.68 28.87
CA LEU A 124 -3.48 -2.20 27.55
C LEU A 124 -4.07 -1.38 26.41
N HIS A 125 -5.01 -0.47 26.67
CA HIS A 125 -5.53 0.40 25.62
C HIS A 125 -4.47 1.37 25.13
N LEU A 126 -4.25 1.40 23.83
CA LEU A 126 -3.28 2.27 23.18
C LEU A 126 -3.98 3.43 22.47
N ASP A 127 -3.45 4.63 22.63
CA ASP A 127 -3.88 5.81 21.86
C ASP A 127 -3.37 5.74 20.42
N LEU A 128 -3.90 4.74 19.67
CA LEU A 128 -3.52 4.51 18.29
C LEU A 128 -4.31 5.45 17.36
N VAL A 129 -3.60 6.34 16.70
CA VAL A 129 -4.18 7.11 15.59
C VAL A 129 -4.31 6.19 14.38
N LEU A 130 -5.53 6.00 13.88
CA LEU A 130 -5.78 5.15 12.72
C LEU A 130 -5.27 5.81 11.43
N PRO A 131 -4.29 5.19 10.73
CA PRO A 131 -3.82 5.72 9.46
C PRO A 131 -4.94 5.71 8.41
N VAL A 132 -5.15 6.85 7.75
CA VAL A 132 -6.13 6.93 6.66
C VAL A 132 -5.72 6.00 5.54
N GLY A 133 -6.70 5.26 5.00
CA GLY A 133 -6.47 4.36 3.88
C GLY A 133 -5.78 3.04 4.23
N ILE A 134 -5.44 2.76 5.53
CA ILE A 134 -4.74 1.52 5.89
C ILE A 134 -5.44 0.27 5.35
N SER A 135 -6.75 0.20 5.42
CA SER A 135 -7.50 -0.94 4.88
C SER A 135 -7.41 -1.02 3.36
N PHE A 136 -7.43 0.14 2.67
CA PHE A 136 -7.38 0.18 1.21
C PHE A 136 -6.04 -0.31 0.68
N TYR A 137 -4.93 0.29 1.13
CA TYR A 137 -3.61 -0.14 0.63
C TYR A 137 -3.27 -1.56 1.06
N THR A 138 -3.69 -2.01 2.26
CA THR A 138 -3.51 -3.40 2.69
C THR A 138 -4.18 -4.37 1.71
N PHE A 139 -5.46 -4.18 1.37
CA PHE A 139 -6.14 -5.08 0.43
C PHE A 139 -5.60 -4.95 -0.99
N GLN A 140 -5.16 -3.77 -1.39
CA GLN A 140 -4.59 -3.51 -2.70
C GLN A 140 -3.25 -4.24 -2.89
N THR A 141 -2.33 -4.13 -1.92
CA THR A 141 -1.05 -4.83 -1.95
C THR A 141 -1.21 -6.34 -1.82
N MET A 142 -2.14 -6.79 -0.95
CA MET A 142 -2.46 -8.22 -0.84
C MET A 142 -3.02 -8.78 -2.15
N SER A 143 -3.85 -8.02 -2.89
CA SER A 143 -4.36 -8.49 -4.19
C SER A 143 -3.22 -8.74 -5.18
N TYR A 144 -2.21 -7.86 -5.21
CA TYR A 144 -1.01 -8.03 -6.03
C TYR A 144 -0.25 -9.31 -5.72
N THR A 145 0.05 -9.57 -4.44
CA THR A 145 0.80 -10.78 -4.05
C THR A 145 -0.01 -12.05 -4.25
N ILE A 146 -1.33 -12.02 -4.03
CA ILE A 146 -2.23 -13.15 -4.30
C ILE A 146 -2.30 -13.45 -5.80
N ASP A 147 -2.40 -12.44 -6.65
CA ASP A 147 -2.50 -12.64 -8.10
C ASP A 147 -1.18 -13.17 -8.69
N ILE A 148 -0.02 -12.76 -8.16
CA ILE A 148 1.27 -13.36 -8.51
C ILE A 148 1.35 -14.81 -8.03
N TYR A 149 0.96 -15.10 -6.79
CA TYR A 149 0.93 -16.47 -6.26
C TYR A 149 0.08 -17.41 -7.10
N ARG A 150 -1.07 -16.91 -7.58
CA ARG A 150 -1.98 -17.63 -8.48
C ARG A 150 -1.53 -17.64 -9.94
N GLU A 151 -0.38 -17.07 -10.26
CA GLU A 151 0.18 -16.98 -11.61
C GLU A 151 -0.72 -16.24 -12.61
N ARG A 152 -1.58 -15.34 -12.11
CA ARG A 152 -2.49 -14.52 -12.92
C ARG A 152 -1.83 -13.28 -13.48
N MET A 153 -0.76 -12.81 -12.83
CA MET A 153 0.05 -11.68 -13.26
C MET A 153 1.53 -11.92 -12.96
N ARG A 154 2.39 -11.18 -13.65
CA ARG A 154 3.83 -11.13 -13.33
C ARG A 154 4.13 -9.89 -12.51
N PRO A 155 5.07 -9.96 -11.55
CA PRO A 155 5.48 -8.77 -10.81
C PRO A 155 6.21 -7.78 -11.72
N VAL A 156 6.02 -6.50 -11.43
CA VAL A 156 6.85 -5.45 -12.01
C VAL A 156 8.28 -5.59 -11.51
N ARG A 157 9.28 -5.27 -12.36
CA ARG A 157 10.69 -5.52 -12.07
C ARG A 157 11.53 -4.24 -12.17
N GLY A 158 12.64 -4.24 -11.44
CA GLY A 158 13.60 -3.13 -11.46
C GLY A 158 13.09 -1.87 -10.77
N TRP A 159 13.92 -0.83 -10.79
CA TRP A 159 13.63 0.42 -10.09
C TRP A 159 12.37 1.13 -10.61
N ILE A 160 12.17 1.13 -11.92
CA ILE A 160 11.00 1.75 -12.54
C ILE A 160 9.73 1.02 -12.12
N GLY A 161 9.74 -0.32 -12.18
CA GLY A 161 8.61 -1.12 -11.72
C GLY A 161 8.31 -0.94 -10.23
N PHE A 162 9.34 -0.74 -9.40
CA PHE A 162 9.14 -0.38 -8.00
C PHE A 162 8.42 0.95 -7.83
N LEU A 163 8.81 1.99 -8.59
CA LEU A 163 8.16 3.31 -8.54
C LEU A 163 6.70 3.23 -9.01
N ASP A 164 6.42 2.48 -10.07
CA ASP A 164 5.05 2.29 -10.57
C ASP A 164 4.19 1.54 -9.55
N PHE A 165 4.74 0.48 -8.92
CA PHE A 165 4.06 -0.23 -7.85
C PHE A 165 3.84 0.66 -6.60
N ALA A 166 4.84 1.43 -6.20
CA ALA A 166 4.73 2.37 -5.09
C ALA A 166 3.66 3.44 -5.36
N LEU A 167 3.58 3.95 -6.59
CA LEU A 167 2.51 4.85 -6.99
C LEU A 167 1.15 4.17 -6.94
N PHE A 168 1.03 2.95 -7.46
CA PHE A 168 -0.22 2.18 -7.39
C PHE A 168 -0.72 2.03 -5.95
N VAL A 169 0.18 1.73 -5.01
CA VAL A 169 -0.17 1.56 -3.59
C VAL A 169 -0.51 2.89 -2.91
N ALA A 170 0.25 3.97 -3.22
CA ALA A 170 0.16 5.24 -2.50
C ALA A 170 -0.69 6.31 -3.19
N PHE A 171 -1.34 6.02 -4.32
CA PHE A 171 -2.05 7.03 -5.09
C PHE A 171 -3.15 7.70 -4.28
N PHE A 172 -2.91 8.97 -3.89
CA PHE A 172 -3.72 9.70 -2.91
C PHE A 172 -5.21 9.82 -3.27
N PRO A 173 -5.63 10.00 -4.53
CA PRO A 173 -7.06 10.09 -4.83
C PRO A 173 -7.80 8.76 -4.60
N GLN A 174 -7.14 7.65 -4.89
CA GLN A 174 -7.72 6.32 -4.76
C GLN A 174 -7.81 5.85 -3.31
N LEU A 175 -6.78 6.13 -2.51
CA LEU A 175 -6.68 5.66 -1.12
C LEU A 175 -7.76 6.24 -0.20
N VAL A 176 -8.35 7.37 -0.57
CA VAL A 176 -9.36 8.03 0.27
C VAL A 176 -10.76 7.87 -0.28
N ALA A 177 -10.95 7.82 -1.60
CA ALA A 177 -12.27 7.82 -2.22
C ALA A 177 -12.42 6.85 -3.40
N GLY A 178 -11.38 6.07 -3.74
CA GLY A 178 -11.41 5.16 -4.87
C GLY A 178 -11.95 3.76 -4.54
N PRO A 179 -12.41 3.00 -5.54
CA PRO A 179 -12.63 1.57 -5.40
C PRO A 179 -11.28 0.84 -5.23
N ILE A 180 -11.30 -0.32 -4.58
CA ILE A 180 -10.12 -1.20 -4.51
C ILE A 180 -9.89 -1.76 -5.92
N GLU A 181 -8.88 -1.25 -6.63
CA GLU A 181 -8.50 -1.75 -7.93
C GLU A 181 -7.55 -2.94 -7.82
N ARG A 182 -7.64 -3.86 -8.79
CA ARG A 182 -6.72 -4.98 -8.87
C ARG A 182 -5.43 -4.54 -9.56
N ALA A 183 -4.31 -5.06 -9.10
CA ALA A 183 -2.99 -4.80 -9.67
C ALA A 183 -2.80 -5.30 -11.11
N SER A 184 -3.77 -6.06 -11.65
CA SER A 184 -3.76 -6.50 -13.05
C SER A 184 -3.85 -5.35 -14.07
N ALA A 185 -4.10 -4.12 -13.62
CA ALA A 185 -4.08 -2.91 -14.43
C ALA A 185 -2.70 -2.21 -14.46
N LEU A 186 -1.71 -2.70 -13.69
CA LEU A 186 -0.31 -2.26 -13.70
C LEU A 186 0.40 -2.85 -14.92
#